data_2d7c9d4caf8a95c1ae53a48bd62da661
#
_entry.id   2d7c9d4caf8a95c1ae53a48bd62da661
#
_cell.length_a   1.000
_cell.length_b   1.000
_cell.length_c   1.000
_cell.angle_alpha   90.00
_cell.angle_beta   90.00
_cell.angle_gamma   90.00
#
_symmetry.space_group_name_H-M   'P 1'
#
loop_
_entity.id
_entity.type
_entity.pdbx_description
1 polymer ?
#
loop_
_entity_poly.entity_id
_entity_poly.type
_entity_poly.pdbx_seq_one_letter_code
_entity_poly.pdbx_strand_id
1 'polypeptide(L)'
;FSDLPKMTPVTPYQLIRTTKKKWLLGQFIYIILVTALYTVLMLLFTSVLCMKDSYPGNLWSETAAMLGYSELGKNLQVPSTVRVMESISPYGCMLQVFLLLFCYSLTLGFVILVGNLYKGKTKGMVFGLLYSVFGFLLEPSVVAAILHKEKYEMYQVNVLICWISPL
;
A
#
# COMPACT_ATOMS: atom_id res chain seq x y z
N PHE A 1 14.18 3.49 -0.64
CA PHE A 1 13.60 4.84 -0.87
C PHE A 1 14.22 5.93 0.01
N SER A 2 14.79 5.61 1.17
CA SER A 2 15.38 6.60 2.09
C SER A 2 16.44 7.49 1.44
N ASP A 3 17.19 6.97 0.45
CA ASP A 3 18.28 7.68 -0.24
C ASP A 3 17.85 8.41 -1.52
N LEU A 4 16.57 8.47 -1.82
CA LEU A 4 16.05 9.23 -2.95
C LEU A 4 15.85 10.71 -2.58
N PRO A 5 16.25 11.64 -3.45
CA PRO A 5 16.99 11.45 -4.69
C PRO A 5 18.47 11.11 -4.44
N LYS A 6 19.03 10.16 -5.19
CA LYS A 6 20.47 9.85 -5.09
C LYS A 6 21.31 11.06 -5.50
N MET A 7 21.71 11.84 -4.52
CA MET A 7 22.66 12.95 -4.69
C MET A 7 24.07 12.37 -4.62
N THR A 8 24.63 12.04 -5.76
CA THR A 8 26.04 11.66 -5.91
C THR A 8 26.89 12.89 -6.20
N PRO A 9 28.21 12.89 -5.97
CA PRO A 9 29.08 13.98 -6.36
C PRO A 9 29.03 14.34 -7.86
N VAL A 10 28.55 13.39 -8.67
CA VAL A 10 28.36 13.56 -10.13
C VAL A 10 27.01 14.23 -10.48
N THR A 11 26.08 14.30 -9.55
CA THR A 11 24.74 14.86 -9.80
C THR A 11 24.77 16.31 -10.31
N PRO A 12 25.63 17.22 -9.81
CA PRO A 12 25.74 18.58 -10.36
C PRO A 12 26.11 18.57 -11.85
N TYR A 13 27.03 17.70 -12.27
CA TYR A 13 27.45 17.57 -13.66
C TYR A 13 26.34 16.99 -14.55
N GLN A 14 25.55 16.07 -14.02
CA GLN A 14 24.39 15.54 -14.71
C GLN A 14 23.29 16.58 -14.89
N LEU A 15 23.08 17.46 -13.89
CA LEU A 15 22.10 18.55 -13.95
C LEU A 15 22.47 19.65 -14.93
N ILE A 16 23.77 19.85 -15.22
CA ILE A 16 24.23 20.78 -16.27
C ILE A 16 23.90 20.22 -17.66
N ARG A 17 23.95 18.90 -17.82
CA ARG A 17 23.73 18.21 -19.11
C ARG A 17 22.28 17.85 -19.38
N THR A 18 21.46 17.73 -18.33
CA THR A 18 20.02 17.37 -18.43
C THR A 18 19.16 18.44 -17.79
N THR A 19 17.96 18.65 -18.34
CA THR A 19 17.00 19.57 -17.74
C THR A 19 16.48 18.99 -16.40
N LYS A 20 16.21 19.87 -15.43
CA LYS A 20 15.65 19.48 -14.10
C LYS A 20 14.41 18.57 -14.23
N LYS A 21 13.57 18.84 -15.26
CA LYS A 21 12.37 18.01 -15.54
C LYS A 21 12.72 16.58 -15.92
N LYS A 22 13.71 16.38 -16.79
CA LYS A 22 14.14 15.02 -17.21
C LYS A 22 14.76 14.24 -16.05
N TRP A 23 15.53 14.91 -15.20
CA TRP A 23 16.10 14.30 -14.01
C TRP A 23 15.01 13.86 -13.01
N LEU A 24 14.00 14.72 -12.74
CA LEU A 24 12.88 14.41 -11.87
C LEU A 24 12.04 13.23 -12.42
N LEU A 25 11.78 13.23 -13.72
CA LEU A 25 11.09 12.16 -14.40
C LEU A 25 11.82 10.81 -14.25
N GLY A 26 13.15 10.82 -14.31
CA GLY A 26 13.97 9.64 -14.03
C GLY A 26 13.77 9.11 -12.61
N GLN A 27 13.64 9.99 -11.61
CA GLN A 27 13.34 9.57 -10.23
C GLN A 27 11.95 8.94 -10.10
N PHE A 28 10.95 9.49 -10.80
CA PHE A 28 9.59 8.93 -10.82
C PHE A 28 9.57 7.53 -11.43
N ILE A 29 10.19 7.36 -12.61
CA ILE A 29 10.29 6.05 -13.26
C ILE A 29 11.00 5.04 -12.36
N TYR A 30 12.07 5.46 -11.70
CA TYR A 30 12.80 4.60 -10.76
C TYR A 30 11.91 4.14 -9.61
N ILE A 31 11.13 5.04 -8.99
CA ILE A 31 10.20 4.68 -7.91
C ILE A 31 9.18 3.66 -8.41
N ILE A 32 8.57 3.90 -9.57
CA ILE A 32 7.57 3.00 -10.16
C ILE A 32 8.16 1.60 -10.40
N LEU A 33 9.34 1.53 -11.01
CA LEU A 33 9.99 0.25 -11.30
C LEU A 33 10.37 -0.52 -10.04
N VAL A 34 10.95 0.15 -9.04
CA VAL A 34 11.34 -0.48 -7.78
C VAL A 34 10.11 -0.95 -7.01
N THR A 35 9.05 -0.13 -6.98
CA THR A 35 7.79 -0.51 -6.33
C THR A 35 7.15 -1.72 -7.03
N ALA A 36 7.12 -1.73 -8.36
CA ALA A 36 6.59 -2.84 -9.13
C ALA A 36 7.39 -4.13 -8.87
N LEU A 37 8.72 -4.04 -8.89
CA LEU A 37 9.58 -5.17 -8.58
C LEU A 37 9.33 -5.69 -7.17
N TYR A 38 9.25 -4.81 -6.19
CA TYR A 38 8.99 -5.16 -4.79
C TYR A 38 7.65 -5.88 -4.62
N THR A 39 6.57 -5.34 -5.19
CA THR A 39 5.23 -5.94 -5.08
C THR A 39 5.15 -7.29 -5.78
N VAL A 40 5.78 -7.45 -6.94
CA VAL A 40 5.86 -8.74 -7.63
C VAL A 40 6.66 -9.76 -6.82
N LEU A 41 7.80 -9.37 -6.25
CA LEU A 41 8.58 -10.25 -5.38
C LEU A 41 7.79 -10.70 -4.14
N MET A 42 7.07 -9.78 -3.50
CA MET A 42 6.21 -10.11 -2.35
C MET A 42 5.14 -11.14 -2.74
N LEU A 43 4.51 -10.98 -3.90
CA LEU A 43 3.51 -11.90 -4.40
C LEU A 43 4.13 -13.27 -4.73
N LEU A 44 5.30 -13.31 -5.34
CA LEU A 44 6.01 -14.56 -5.62
C LEU A 44 6.39 -15.28 -4.33
N PHE A 45 6.95 -14.59 -3.34
CA PHE A 45 7.33 -15.21 -2.07
C PHE A 45 6.11 -15.75 -1.32
N THR A 46 5.00 -15.00 -1.27
CA THR A 46 3.76 -15.49 -0.67
C THR A 46 3.24 -16.72 -1.40
N SER A 47 3.25 -16.73 -2.73
CA SER A 47 2.81 -17.88 -3.52
C SER A 47 3.69 -19.12 -3.28
N VAL A 48 5.00 -18.95 -3.18
CA VAL A 48 5.93 -20.06 -2.89
C VAL A 48 5.72 -20.61 -1.49
N LEU A 49 5.51 -19.73 -0.49
CA LEU A 49 5.25 -20.17 0.89
C LEU A 49 3.94 -20.94 1.03
N CYS A 50 2.92 -20.54 0.28
CA CYS A 50 1.61 -21.20 0.29
C CYS A 50 1.50 -22.39 -0.67
N MET A 51 2.55 -22.70 -1.44
CA MET A 51 2.50 -23.68 -2.53
C MET A 51 2.14 -25.09 -2.05
N LYS A 52 2.52 -25.45 -0.82
CA LYS A 52 2.25 -26.76 -0.23
C LYS A 52 0.76 -27.00 0.03
N ASP A 53 0.05 -25.96 0.43
CA ASP A 53 -1.36 -26.03 0.85
C ASP A 53 -2.29 -25.33 -0.14
N SER A 54 -1.76 -24.85 -1.29
CA SER A 54 -2.53 -24.14 -2.30
C SER A 54 -3.17 -25.10 -3.29
N TYR A 55 -4.46 -24.92 -3.51
CA TYR A 55 -5.20 -25.59 -4.56
C TYR A 55 -5.37 -24.63 -5.76
N PRO A 56 -5.08 -25.06 -7.00
CA PRO A 56 -5.16 -24.18 -8.17
C PRO A 56 -6.62 -23.96 -8.67
N GLY A 57 -7.57 -23.95 -7.77
CA GLY A 57 -8.97 -23.67 -8.05
C GLY A 57 -9.34 -22.22 -7.72
N ASN A 58 -10.25 -21.63 -8.51
CA ASN A 58 -10.80 -20.31 -8.21
C ASN A 58 -11.94 -20.39 -7.18
N LEU A 59 -11.67 -21.09 -6.08
CA LEU A 59 -12.59 -21.31 -4.97
C LEU A 59 -11.94 -20.81 -3.68
N TRP A 60 -12.75 -20.24 -2.80
CA TRP A 60 -12.29 -19.85 -1.47
C TRP A 60 -11.93 -21.10 -0.66
N SER A 61 -10.78 -21.06 0.01
CA SER A 61 -10.37 -22.17 0.87
C SER A 61 -11.29 -22.26 2.10
N GLU A 62 -11.43 -23.45 2.64
CA GLU A 62 -12.24 -23.70 3.84
C GLU A 62 -11.75 -22.86 5.03
N THR A 63 -10.44 -22.69 5.19
CA THR A 63 -9.84 -21.82 6.19
C THR A 63 -10.20 -20.34 5.99
N ALA A 64 -10.22 -19.84 4.75
CA ALA A 64 -10.63 -18.48 4.46
C ALA A 64 -12.12 -18.28 4.76
N ALA A 65 -12.96 -19.26 4.44
CA ALA A 65 -14.37 -19.24 4.78
C ALA A 65 -14.59 -19.25 6.30
N MET A 66 -13.94 -20.14 7.03
CA MET A 66 -14.02 -20.17 8.50
C MET A 66 -13.59 -18.85 9.12
N LEU A 67 -12.51 -18.23 8.64
CA LEU A 67 -12.06 -16.93 9.13
C LEU A 67 -13.06 -15.82 8.80
N GLY A 68 -13.59 -15.80 7.59
CA GLY A 68 -14.57 -14.80 7.17
C GLY A 68 -15.87 -14.83 7.95
N TYR A 69 -16.35 -16.02 8.33
CA TYR A 69 -17.57 -16.19 9.14
C TYR A 69 -17.31 -16.04 10.65
N SER A 70 -16.05 -16.07 11.10
CA SER A 70 -15.70 -15.94 12.53
C SER A 70 -15.65 -14.48 12.97
N GLU A 71 -15.89 -14.24 14.26
CA GLU A 71 -15.70 -12.91 14.85
C GLU A 71 -14.23 -12.46 14.83
N LEU A 72 -13.30 -13.42 14.85
CA LEU A 72 -11.87 -13.14 14.72
C LEU A 72 -11.54 -12.49 13.36
N GLY A 73 -12.15 -12.94 12.27
CA GLY A 73 -11.95 -12.36 10.96
C GLY A 73 -12.47 -10.93 10.85
N LYS A 74 -13.55 -10.61 11.57
CA LYS A 74 -14.08 -9.23 11.64
C LYS A 74 -13.14 -8.30 12.41
N ASN A 75 -12.54 -8.80 13.49
CA ASN A 75 -11.62 -8.01 14.33
C ASN A 75 -10.25 -7.81 13.68
N LEU A 76 -9.79 -8.79 12.89
CA LEU A 76 -8.50 -8.75 12.19
C LEU A 76 -8.55 -8.02 10.85
N GLN A 77 -9.73 -7.51 10.44
CA GLN A 77 -9.93 -6.81 9.16
C GLN A 77 -9.37 -7.59 7.95
N VAL A 78 -9.52 -8.92 7.99
CA VAL A 78 -9.04 -9.79 6.92
C VAL A 78 -9.80 -9.46 5.62
N PRO A 79 -9.13 -9.35 4.46
CA PRO A 79 -9.79 -9.06 3.18
C PRO A 79 -10.85 -10.09 2.77
N SER A 80 -10.80 -11.30 3.33
CA SER A 80 -11.78 -12.38 3.11
C SER A 80 -13.02 -12.25 3.98
N THR A 81 -13.66 -11.08 4.00
CA THR A 81 -14.98 -10.94 4.65
C THR A 81 -16.06 -11.66 3.87
N VAL A 82 -17.16 -12.08 4.54
CA VAL A 82 -18.31 -12.74 3.91
C VAL A 82 -18.80 -11.99 2.68
N ARG A 83 -18.91 -10.65 2.79
CA ARG A 83 -19.36 -9.78 1.69
C ARG A 83 -18.43 -9.84 0.48
N VAL A 84 -17.12 -9.92 0.69
CA VAL A 84 -16.14 -10.03 -0.39
C VAL A 84 -16.19 -11.42 -1.02
N MET A 85 -16.35 -12.47 -0.22
CA MET A 85 -16.46 -13.84 -0.71
C MET A 85 -17.70 -14.06 -1.59
N GLU A 86 -18.80 -13.40 -1.27
CA GLU A 86 -20.05 -13.49 -2.05
C GLU A 86 -20.00 -12.66 -3.34
N SER A 87 -19.22 -11.57 -3.35
CA SER A 87 -19.20 -10.64 -4.48
C SER A 87 -18.05 -10.84 -5.46
N ILE A 88 -16.92 -11.37 -5.02
CA ILE A 88 -15.68 -11.40 -5.82
C ILE A 88 -15.03 -12.78 -5.74
N SER A 89 -14.49 -13.24 -6.87
CA SER A 89 -13.70 -14.48 -6.91
C SER A 89 -12.35 -14.31 -6.21
N PRO A 90 -11.74 -15.39 -5.66
CA PRO A 90 -10.44 -15.31 -4.97
C PRO A 90 -9.34 -14.66 -5.78
N TYR A 91 -9.22 -14.96 -7.08
CA TYR A 91 -8.24 -14.31 -7.94
C TYR A 91 -8.52 -12.82 -8.16
N GLY A 92 -9.81 -12.43 -8.22
CA GLY A 92 -10.21 -11.03 -8.29
C GLY A 92 -9.82 -10.27 -7.01
N CYS A 93 -10.06 -10.86 -5.85
CA CYS A 93 -9.65 -10.31 -4.56
C CYS A 93 -8.12 -10.16 -4.47
N MET A 94 -7.37 -11.18 -4.88
CA MET A 94 -5.91 -11.13 -4.92
C MET A 94 -5.40 -9.98 -5.80
N LEU A 95 -6.00 -9.79 -6.98
CA LEU A 95 -5.63 -8.69 -7.87
C LEU A 95 -5.92 -7.33 -7.24
N GLN A 96 -7.07 -7.17 -6.58
CA GLN A 96 -7.41 -5.92 -5.89
C GLN A 96 -6.43 -5.60 -4.77
N VAL A 97 -6.12 -6.57 -3.92
CA VAL A 97 -5.14 -6.41 -2.83
C VAL A 97 -3.77 -6.06 -3.39
N PHE A 98 -3.36 -6.71 -4.48
CA PHE A 98 -2.10 -6.41 -5.15
C PHE A 98 -2.05 -4.97 -5.67
N LEU A 99 -3.12 -4.51 -6.34
CA LEU A 99 -3.21 -3.14 -6.85
C LEU A 99 -3.21 -2.11 -5.71
N LEU A 100 -3.95 -2.36 -4.63
CA LEU A 100 -3.96 -1.49 -3.46
C LEU A 100 -2.57 -1.38 -2.82
N LEU A 101 -1.90 -2.52 -2.62
CA LEU A 101 -0.55 -2.56 -2.06
C LEU A 101 0.45 -1.83 -2.97
N PHE A 102 0.33 -1.99 -4.28
CA PHE A 102 1.15 -1.27 -5.26
C PHE A 102 0.93 0.23 -5.19
N CYS A 103 -0.33 0.69 -5.20
CA CYS A 103 -0.68 2.10 -5.10
C CYS A 103 -0.21 2.71 -3.78
N TYR A 104 -0.41 2.01 -2.66
CA TYR A 104 0.05 2.46 -1.35
C TYR A 104 1.58 2.60 -1.29
N SER A 105 2.31 1.58 -1.74
CA SER A 105 3.78 1.61 -1.77
C SER A 105 4.31 2.71 -2.68
N LEU A 106 3.61 2.99 -3.78
CA LEU A 106 3.95 4.04 -4.72
C LEU A 106 3.72 5.44 -4.10
N THR A 107 2.58 5.66 -3.44
CA THR A 107 2.31 6.92 -2.72
C THR A 107 3.32 7.16 -1.62
N LEU A 108 3.67 6.14 -0.84
CA LEU A 108 4.70 6.20 0.20
C LEU A 108 6.07 6.59 -0.41
N GLY A 109 6.45 6.00 -1.54
CA GLY A 109 7.67 6.35 -2.26
C GLY A 109 7.70 7.81 -2.70
N PHE A 110 6.59 8.34 -3.19
CA PHE A 110 6.47 9.75 -3.56
C PHE A 110 6.50 10.69 -2.34
N VAL A 111 5.86 10.34 -1.25
CA VAL A 111 5.90 11.12 0.00
C VAL A 111 7.34 11.24 0.50
N ILE A 112 8.10 10.13 0.49
CA ILE A 112 9.52 10.14 0.87
C ILE A 112 10.35 11.01 -0.08
N LEU A 113 10.14 10.89 -1.41
CA LEU A 113 10.84 11.70 -2.39
C LEU A 113 10.60 13.20 -2.17
N VAL A 114 9.34 13.60 -2.03
CA VAL A 114 8.96 15.00 -1.80
C VAL A 114 9.53 15.52 -0.48
N GLY A 115 9.45 14.73 0.57
CA GLY A 115 10.02 15.06 1.87
C GLY A 115 11.53 15.28 1.83
N ASN A 116 12.25 14.45 1.08
CA ASN A 116 13.70 14.56 0.90
C ASN A 116 14.09 15.77 0.04
N LEU A 117 13.28 16.10 -0.98
CA LEU A 117 13.50 17.31 -1.79
C LEU A 117 13.29 18.60 -0.99
N TYR A 118 12.33 18.60 -0.05
CA TYR A 118 12.00 19.82 0.70
C TYR A 118 12.98 20.12 1.81
N LYS A 119 13.46 19.14 2.59
CA LYS A 119 14.25 19.37 3.81
C LYS A 119 15.48 18.47 4.02
N GLY A 120 15.89 17.68 3.02
CA GLY A 120 17.07 16.78 3.08
C GLY A 120 16.74 15.33 3.44
N LYS A 121 17.70 14.44 3.19
CA LYS A 121 17.54 12.97 3.18
C LYS A 121 16.86 12.35 4.39
N THR A 122 17.09 12.85 5.59
CA THR A 122 16.55 12.25 6.82
C THR A 122 15.06 12.57 7.03
N LYS A 123 14.60 13.69 6.50
CA LYS A 123 13.23 14.17 6.75
C LYS A 123 12.18 13.46 5.90
N GLY A 124 12.52 13.03 4.69
CA GLY A 124 11.62 12.23 3.87
C GLY A 124 11.27 10.89 4.53
N MET A 125 12.24 10.27 5.22
CA MET A 125 11.98 9.04 5.98
C MET A 125 10.99 9.30 7.13
N VAL A 126 11.15 10.42 7.84
CA VAL A 126 10.23 10.81 8.92
C VAL A 126 8.83 11.08 8.36
N PHE A 127 8.70 11.77 7.22
CA PHE A 127 7.41 11.97 6.56
C PHE A 127 6.77 10.66 6.11
N GLY A 128 7.54 9.72 5.56
CA GLY A 128 7.06 8.40 5.20
C GLY A 128 6.56 7.60 6.42
N LEU A 129 7.28 7.67 7.53
CA LEU A 129 6.89 7.03 8.78
C LEU A 129 5.62 7.66 9.35
N LEU A 130 5.54 8.99 9.38
CA LEU A 130 4.34 9.70 9.81
C LEU A 130 3.13 9.34 8.94
N TYR A 131 3.31 9.26 7.62
CA TYR A 131 2.26 8.84 6.71
C TYR A 131 1.76 7.42 7.01
N SER A 132 2.69 6.48 7.24
CA SER A 132 2.33 5.09 7.59
C SER A 132 1.61 4.99 8.94
N VAL A 133 2.08 5.71 9.96
CA VAL A 133 1.43 5.75 11.28
C VAL A 133 0.07 6.41 11.18
N PHE A 134 -0.06 7.49 10.41
CA PHE A 134 -1.32 8.17 10.19
C PHE A 134 -2.34 7.27 9.46
N GLY A 135 -1.89 6.50 8.45
CA GLY A 135 -2.73 5.51 7.77
C GLY A 135 -3.25 4.43 8.74
N PHE A 136 -2.41 4.00 9.69
CA PHE A 136 -2.81 3.03 10.71
C PHE A 136 -3.75 3.62 11.78
N LEU A 137 -3.58 4.89 12.15
CA LEU A 137 -4.47 5.59 13.10
C LEU A 137 -5.84 5.95 12.51
N LEU A 138 -5.96 5.97 11.19
CA LEU A 138 -7.22 6.22 10.48
C LEU A 138 -8.15 5.00 10.45
N GLU A 139 -8.02 4.08 11.39
CA GLU A 139 -8.97 2.99 11.55
C GLU A 139 -10.41 3.53 11.64
N PRO A 140 -11.37 2.93 10.92
CA PRO A 140 -12.75 3.43 10.88
C PRO A 140 -13.39 3.61 12.26
N SER A 141 -13.05 2.75 13.21
CA SER A 141 -13.51 2.82 14.61
C SER A 141 -13.01 4.08 15.33
N VAL A 142 -11.74 4.45 15.11
CA VAL A 142 -11.11 5.62 15.72
C VAL A 142 -11.67 6.91 15.12
N VAL A 143 -11.83 6.92 13.80
CA VAL A 143 -12.39 8.08 13.07
C VAL A 143 -13.85 8.33 13.47
N ALA A 144 -14.65 7.26 13.67
CA ALA A 144 -16.02 7.39 14.17
C ALA A 144 -16.08 7.98 15.57
N ALA A 145 -15.20 7.51 16.46
CA ALA A 145 -15.13 8.00 17.83
C ALA A 145 -14.75 9.50 17.87
N ILE A 146 -13.84 9.94 16.98
CA ILE A 146 -13.40 11.33 16.91
C ILE A 146 -14.46 12.25 16.30
N LEU A 147 -15.15 11.80 15.25
CA LEU A 147 -16.13 12.60 14.53
C LEU A 147 -17.54 12.58 15.16
N HIS A 148 -17.76 11.78 16.21
CA HIS A 148 -19.09 11.60 16.86
C HIS A 148 -20.21 11.28 15.87
N LYS A 149 -19.89 10.66 14.73
CA LYS A 149 -20.84 10.31 13.68
C LYS A 149 -21.30 8.87 13.82
N GLU A 150 -22.58 8.64 13.53
CA GLU A 150 -23.16 7.30 13.59
C GLU A 150 -22.49 6.36 12.55
N LYS A 151 -22.43 5.08 12.85
CA LYS A 151 -21.82 4.02 12.00
C LYS A 151 -22.31 4.05 10.54
N TYR A 152 -23.44 4.67 10.25
CA TYR A 152 -24.05 4.71 8.92
C TYR A 152 -23.31 5.65 7.95
N GLU A 153 -22.77 6.74 8.43
CA GLU A 153 -22.02 7.72 7.60
C GLU A 153 -20.57 7.30 7.35
N MET A 154 -20.10 6.25 8.03
CA MET A 154 -18.74 5.75 7.90
C MET A 154 -18.41 5.13 6.54
N TYR A 155 -19.39 4.72 5.76
CA TYR A 155 -19.13 4.17 4.43
C TYR A 155 -18.48 5.19 3.49
N GLN A 156 -18.79 6.48 3.63
CA GLN A 156 -18.16 7.54 2.84
C GLN A 156 -16.71 7.81 3.30
N VAL A 157 -16.46 7.71 4.59
CA VAL A 157 -15.12 7.86 5.16
C VAL A 157 -14.25 6.63 4.83
N ASN A 158 -14.84 5.43 4.81
CA ASN A 158 -14.17 4.19 4.44
C ASN A 158 -13.59 4.24 3.03
N VAL A 159 -14.27 4.85 2.07
CA VAL A 159 -13.74 5.01 0.70
C VAL A 159 -12.46 5.82 0.70
N LEU A 160 -12.39 6.91 1.47
CA LEU A 160 -11.19 7.74 1.60
C LEU A 160 -10.06 7.01 2.35
N ILE A 161 -10.40 6.22 3.36
CA ILE A 161 -9.44 5.44 4.14
C ILE A 161 -8.84 4.32 3.30
N CYS A 162 -9.62 3.62 2.47
CA CYS A 162 -9.13 2.60 1.55
C CYS A 162 -8.11 3.15 0.53
N TRP A 163 -8.14 4.45 0.24
CA TRP A 163 -7.14 5.09 -0.63
C TRP A 163 -5.83 5.40 0.10
N ILE A 164 -5.88 5.54 1.42
CA ILE A 164 -4.74 5.94 2.25
C ILE A 164 -4.12 4.73 2.97
N SER A 165 -4.95 3.73 3.30
CA SER A 165 -4.51 2.51 3.97
C SER A 165 -4.95 1.28 3.18
N PRO A 166 -4.06 0.29 2.96
CA PRO A 166 -4.41 -0.97 2.28
C PRO A 166 -5.13 -1.97 3.19
N LEU A 167 -5.39 -1.60 4.45
CA LEU A 167 -6.06 -2.42 5.47
C LEU A 167 -7.56 -2.18 5.50
#